data_d160945e68d0736081dceb8cd06bf91e
#
_entry.id   d160945e68d0736081dceb8cd06bf91e
#
_cell.length_a   1.000
_cell.length_b   1.000
_cell.length_c   1.000
_cell.angle_alpha   90.00
_cell.angle_beta   90.00
_cell.angle_gamma   90.00
#
_symmetry.space_group_name_H-M   'P 1'
#
loop_
_entity.id
_entity.type
_entity.pdbx_description
1 polymer ?
#
loop_
_entity_poly.entity_id
_entity_poly.type
_entity_poly.pdbx_seq_one_letter_code
_entity_poly.pdbx_strand_id
1 'polypeptide(L)'
;MHTTARLAASILSALLAAAALTAPPTSNAALTLVSPGEEVDYIDPGAANQFCTIGYVYSGKDLHTYAVTAGHCRVSSTSGYARDKRSGITGNFVRSVVEPPRSGGADYTLIDFGMNSVPSVFMADNHTPTTDDHPQPQIGQSVCRMGVSSGQHCGQIAAAQGEDQYLTTGMPVSIPGDSGGPVWTSTPHGYAEIIGIWLGEKATAAREEYGRFASLGNGLRILEAQSLTS
;
A
#
# COMPACT_ATOMS: atom_id res chain seq x y z
N MET A 1 -30.11 34.79 92.56
CA MET A 1 -28.73 34.45 92.07
C MET A 1 -28.91 33.30 91.06
N HIS A 2 -28.92 33.60 89.80
CA HIS A 2 -29.10 32.70 88.67
C HIS A 2 -27.78 32.47 87.94
N THR A 3 -27.31 31.22 87.98
CA THR A 3 -26.17 30.76 87.28
C THR A 3 -26.59 30.09 85.97
N THR A 4 -26.32 30.71 84.85
CA THR A 4 -26.61 30.15 83.51
C THR A 4 -25.40 29.36 83.01
N ALA A 5 -25.56 28.07 82.82
CA ALA A 5 -24.58 27.18 82.15
C ALA A 5 -24.70 27.31 80.66
N ARG A 6 -23.63 27.60 80.02
CA ARG A 6 -23.50 27.62 78.53
C ARG A 6 -23.00 26.24 78.05
N LEU A 7 -23.82 25.56 77.27
CA LEU A 7 -23.42 24.37 76.52
C LEU A 7 -22.67 24.81 75.25
N ALA A 8 -21.43 24.34 75.10
CA ALA A 8 -20.67 24.47 73.91
C ALA A 8 -20.93 23.25 72.98
N ALA A 9 -21.53 23.49 71.85
CA ALA A 9 -21.74 22.44 70.80
C ALA A 9 -20.50 22.42 69.89
N SER A 10 -19.75 21.30 69.92
CA SER A 10 -18.63 21.09 69.00
C SER A 10 -19.18 20.46 67.71
N ILE A 11 -19.06 21.21 66.60
CA ILE A 11 -19.38 20.74 65.27
C ILE A 11 -18.14 20.05 64.69
N LEU A 12 -18.18 18.74 64.55
CA LEU A 12 -17.16 17.94 63.91
C LEU A 12 -17.44 17.91 62.38
N SER A 13 -16.71 18.74 61.61
CA SER A 13 -16.81 18.74 60.16
C SER A 13 -15.97 17.61 59.57
N ALA A 14 -16.61 16.56 59.09
CA ALA A 14 -15.97 15.48 58.33
C ALA A 14 -15.74 15.93 56.89
N LEU A 15 -14.47 16.19 56.50
CA LEU A 15 -14.06 16.40 55.12
C LEU A 15 -14.00 15.03 54.44
N LEU A 16 -14.98 14.72 53.57
CA LEU A 16 -14.87 13.63 52.58
C LEU A 16 -13.99 14.11 51.45
N ALA A 17 -12.76 13.62 51.38
CA ALA A 17 -11.90 13.78 50.20
C ALA A 17 -12.37 12.78 49.14
N ALA A 18 -13.11 13.25 48.13
CA ALA A 18 -13.43 12.47 46.94
C ALA A 18 -12.15 12.35 46.05
N ALA A 19 -11.48 11.21 46.14
CA ALA A 19 -10.43 10.87 45.20
C ALA A 19 -11.08 10.58 43.84
N ALA A 20 -11.03 11.56 42.95
CA ALA A 20 -11.38 11.36 41.53
C ALA A 20 -10.33 10.42 40.92
N LEU A 21 -10.70 9.16 40.74
CA LEU A 21 -9.96 8.23 39.90
C LEU A 21 -10.05 8.72 38.44
N THR A 22 -9.11 9.53 38.01
CA THR A 22 -8.93 9.84 36.60
C THR A 22 -8.39 8.59 35.92
N ALA A 23 -9.27 7.84 35.24
CA ALA A 23 -8.84 6.80 34.33
C ALA A 23 -7.87 7.42 33.31
N PRO A 24 -6.71 6.80 33.02
CA PRO A 24 -5.84 7.30 31.97
C PRO A 24 -6.65 7.31 30.65
N PRO A 25 -6.46 8.33 29.80
CA PRO A 25 -7.09 8.34 28.50
C PRO A 25 -6.59 7.10 27.74
N THR A 26 -7.51 6.19 27.42
CA THR A 26 -7.25 5.13 26.46
C THR A 26 -7.07 5.83 25.12
N SER A 27 -5.84 6.09 24.72
CA SER A 27 -5.54 6.49 23.37
C SER A 27 -5.86 5.28 22.47
N ASN A 28 -7.07 5.23 21.93
CA ASN A 28 -7.33 4.42 20.76
C ASN A 28 -6.44 5.01 19.65
N ALA A 29 -5.25 4.43 19.47
CA ALA A 29 -4.45 4.73 18.31
C ALA A 29 -5.34 4.41 17.09
N ALA A 30 -5.75 5.42 16.37
CA ALA A 30 -6.52 5.22 15.15
C ALA A 30 -5.64 4.39 14.21
N LEU A 31 -6.17 3.28 13.69
CA LEU A 31 -5.47 2.46 12.71
C LEU A 31 -5.16 3.32 11.49
N THR A 32 -3.93 3.24 11.03
CA THR A 32 -3.46 4.01 9.87
C THR A 32 -3.81 3.27 8.60
N LEU A 33 -4.47 3.96 7.67
CA LEU A 33 -4.81 3.38 6.36
C LEU A 33 -3.62 3.46 5.42
N VAL A 34 -3.38 2.36 4.68
CA VAL A 34 -2.45 2.27 3.55
C VAL A 34 -3.27 1.84 2.33
N SER A 35 -3.14 2.55 1.21
CA SER A 35 -4.00 2.34 0.04
C SER A 35 -3.20 2.11 -1.24
N PRO A 36 -3.69 1.26 -2.16
CA PRO A 36 -3.20 1.27 -3.53
C PRO A 36 -3.39 2.65 -4.17
N GLY A 37 -2.47 3.03 -5.06
CA GLY A 37 -2.47 4.33 -5.72
C GLY A 37 -1.82 5.46 -4.93
N GLU A 38 -1.40 5.23 -3.68
CA GLU A 38 -0.69 6.21 -2.86
C GLU A 38 0.82 6.22 -3.12
N GLU A 39 1.46 7.35 -2.79
CA GLU A 39 2.91 7.51 -2.91
C GLU A 39 3.62 6.76 -1.77
N VAL A 40 4.63 5.97 -2.15
CA VAL A 40 5.57 5.36 -1.22
C VAL A 40 6.97 5.91 -1.46
N ASP A 41 7.54 6.53 -0.43
CA ASP A 41 8.93 6.98 -0.41
C ASP A 41 9.86 5.80 -0.08
N TYR A 42 11.00 5.75 -0.74
CA TYR A 42 12.12 4.87 -0.43
C TYR A 42 13.18 5.69 0.29
N ILE A 43 13.34 5.46 1.57
CA ILE A 43 14.27 6.20 2.42
C ILE A 43 15.52 5.35 2.63
N ASP A 44 16.60 5.70 1.97
CA ASP A 44 17.92 5.09 2.15
C ASP A 44 18.92 6.18 2.57
N PRO A 45 19.54 6.08 3.76
CA PRO A 45 20.49 7.08 4.25
C PRO A 45 21.69 7.34 3.34
N GLY A 46 22.00 6.42 2.43
CA GLY A 46 23.16 6.48 1.52
C GLY A 46 22.80 6.83 0.07
N ALA A 47 21.53 7.01 -0.26
CA ALA A 47 21.07 7.25 -1.63
C ALA A 47 20.13 8.44 -1.73
N ALA A 48 19.93 8.94 -2.97
CA ALA A 48 18.87 9.91 -3.22
C ALA A 48 17.51 9.27 -2.95
N ASN A 49 16.64 10.02 -2.29
CA ASN A 49 15.26 9.57 -2.07
C ASN A 49 14.58 9.33 -3.42
N GLN A 50 13.94 8.18 -3.52
CA GLN A 50 13.13 7.79 -4.66
C GLN A 50 11.71 7.55 -4.16
N PHE A 51 10.73 7.76 -5.01
CA PHE A 51 9.34 7.44 -4.70
C PHE A 51 8.68 6.68 -5.85
N CYS A 52 7.67 5.92 -5.49
CA CYS A 52 6.86 5.14 -6.41
C CYS A 52 5.41 5.15 -5.96
N THR A 53 4.57 4.38 -6.64
CA THR A 53 3.17 4.20 -6.29
C THR A 53 2.95 2.83 -5.65
N ILE A 54 2.11 2.73 -4.64
CA ILE A 54 1.65 1.47 -4.06
C ILE A 54 0.66 0.83 -5.03
N GLY A 55 0.89 -0.44 -5.40
CA GLY A 55 0.03 -1.14 -6.37
C GLY A 55 -1.08 -1.95 -5.74
N TYR A 56 -0.79 -2.67 -4.67
CA TYR A 56 -1.76 -3.53 -3.99
C TYR A 56 -1.47 -3.58 -2.50
N VAL A 57 -2.52 -3.69 -1.67
CA VAL A 57 -2.40 -3.75 -0.22
C VAL A 57 -3.33 -4.83 0.33
N TYR A 58 -2.85 -5.64 1.26
CA TYR A 58 -3.62 -6.71 1.88
C TYR A 58 -3.21 -6.96 3.34
N SER A 59 -4.06 -7.65 4.09
CA SER A 59 -3.71 -8.16 5.42
C SER A 59 -3.16 -9.57 5.33
N GLY A 60 -1.98 -9.77 5.91
CA GLY A 60 -1.40 -11.10 6.10
C GLY A 60 -2.15 -11.91 7.17
N LYS A 61 -1.87 -13.22 7.24
CA LYS A 61 -2.40 -14.11 8.29
C LYS A 61 -1.93 -13.75 9.69
N ASP A 62 -0.81 -13.04 9.78
CA ASP A 62 -0.19 -12.50 10.99
C ASP A 62 -0.76 -11.13 11.41
N LEU A 63 -1.81 -10.66 10.71
CA LEU A 63 -2.48 -9.38 10.91
C LEU A 63 -1.62 -8.15 10.55
N HIS A 64 -0.48 -8.35 9.89
CA HIS A 64 0.29 -7.26 9.32
C HIS A 64 -0.36 -6.75 8.04
N THR A 65 -0.16 -5.47 7.76
CA THR A 65 -0.52 -4.86 6.48
C THR A 65 0.67 -4.92 5.54
N TYR A 66 0.49 -5.60 4.43
CA TYR A 66 1.47 -5.73 3.37
C TYR A 66 1.10 -4.89 2.16
N ALA A 67 2.10 -4.31 1.51
CA ALA A 67 1.94 -3.62 0.24
C ALA A 67 2.87 -4.18 -0.83
N VAL A 68 2.37 -4.25 -2.07
CA VAL A 68 3.14 -4.64 -3.25
C VAL A 68 3.34 -3.42 -4.15
N THR A 69 4.57 -3.24 -4.62
CA THR A 69 4.97 -2.21 -5.57
C THR A 69 6.01 -2.76 -6.54
N ALA A 70 6.52 -1.97 -7.46
CA ALA A 70 7.56 -2.43 -8.39
C ALA A 70 8.89 -2.70 -7.67
N GLY A 71 9.57 -3.75 -8.06
CA GLY A 71 10.86 -4.17 -7.48
C GLY A 71 11.97 -3.17 -7.72
N HIS A 72 12.03 -2.61 -8.95
CA HIS A 72 13.05 -1.63 -9.34
C HIS A 72 12.94 -0.29 -8.58
N CYS A 73 11.83 -0.05 -7.87
CA CYS A 73 11.69 1.10 -6.98
C CYS A 73 12.64 1.04 -5.79
N ARG A 74 13.02 -0.14 -5.34
CA ARG A 74 13.99 -0.33 -4.26
C ARG A 74 15.41 -0.20 -4.80
N VAL A 75 16.06 0.93 -4.51
CA VAL A 75 17.41 1.26 -5.00
C VAL A 75 18.50 0.40 -4.33
N SER A 76 18.33 0.08 -3.04
CA SER A 76 19.29 -0.72 -2.28
C SER A 76 18.66 -2.04 -1.83
N SER A 77 19.40 -3.14 -1.98
CA SER A 77 18.96 -4.46 -1.50
C SER A 77 19.21 -4.69 0.00
N THR A 78 20.00 -3.83 0.66
CA THR A 78 20.56 -4.09 1.98
C THR A 78 20.17 -3.08 3.05
N SER A 79 19.68 -1.90 2.69
CA SER A 79 19.36 -0.82 3.63
C SER A 79 18.08 -0.09 3.25
N GLY A 80 17.63 0.81 4.13
CA GLY A 80 16.49 1.64 3.90
C GLY A 80 15.17 1.05 4.37
N TYR A 81 14.14 1.90 4.29
CA TYR A 81 12.77 1.55 4.65
C TYR A 81 11.80 2.27 3.71
N ALA A 82 10.57 1.78 3.65
CA ALA A 82 9.48 2.43 2.95
C ALA A 82 8.75 3.39 3.89
N ARG A 83 8.17 4.46 3.34
CA ARG A 83 7.26 5.34 4.06
C ARG A 83 6.07 5.66 3.17
N ASP A 84 4.87 5.33 3.62
CA ASP A 84 3.65 5.84 3.01
C ASP A 84 3.61 7.36 3.20
N LYS A 85 3.51 8.09 2.10
CA LYS A 85 3.62 9.55 2.09
C LYS A 85 2.46 10.23 2.80
N ARG A 86 1.26 9.71 2.62
CA ARG A 86 0.04 10.32 3.15
C ARG A 86 -0.06 10.16 4.67
N SER A 87 0.17 8.95 5.16
CA SER A 87 0.03 8.62 6.58
C SER A 87 1.31 8.85 7.38
N GLY A 88 2.47 8.85 6.71
CA GLY A 88 3.78 8.89 7.34
C GLY A 88 4.21 7.58 7.99
N ILE A 89 3.39 6.52 7.93
CA ILE A 89 3.76 5.21 8.49
C ILE A 89 4.94 4.63 7.73
N THR A 90 5.86 3.99 8.46
CA THR A 90 7.03 3.35 7.89
C THR A 90 6.83 1.85 7.79
N GLY A 91 7.40 1.23 6.75
CA GLY A 91 7.38 -0.19 6.52
C GLY A 91 8.75 -0.73 6.18
N ASN A 92 8.95 -2.02 6.43
CA ASN A 92 10.17 -2.73 6.12
C ASN A 92 10.05 -3.44 4.77
N PHE A 93 11.13 -3.44 3.97
CA PHE A 93 11.21 -4.27 2.78
C PHE A 93 11.40 -5.72 3.19
N VAL A 94 10.37 -6.54 3.01
CA VAL A 94 10.43 -7.98 3.30
C VAL A 94 11.14 -8.70 2.19
N ARG A 95 10.81 -8.35 0.95
CA ARG A 95 11.34 -9.02 -0.23
C ARG A 95 11.30 -8.13 -1.47
N SER A 96 12.32 -8.25 -2.31
CA SER A 96 12.35 -7.67 -3.65
C SER A 96 12.88 -8.70 -4.63
N VAL A 97 12.21 -8.80 -5.78
CA VAL A 97 12.61 -9.66 -6.89
C VAL A 97 12.61 -8.77 -8.13
N VAL A 98 13.77 -8.65 -8.76
CA VAL A 98 13.94 -7.85 -9.98
C VAL A 98 14.72 -8.69 -10.97
N GLU A 99 14.07 -9.15 -12.01
CA GLU A 99 14.71 -9.82 -13.13
C GLU A 99 15.05 -8.84 -14.24
N PRO A 100 15.98 -9.20 -15.15
CA PRO A 100 16.35 -8.29 -16.22
C PRO A 100 15.11 -7.82 -17.02
N PRO A 101 14.96 -6.51 -17.31
CA PRO A 101 13.76 -5.98 -17.97
C PRO A 101 13.46 -6.60 -19.35
N ARG A 102 14.48 -7.20 -19.98
CA ARG A 102 14.32 -7.85 -21.30
C ARG A 102 13.70 -9.24 -21.21
N SER A 103 13.77 -9.90 -20.06
CA SER A 103 13.20 -11.26 -19.86
C SER A 103 11.68 -11.24 -19.80
N GLY A 104 11.06 -10.10 -19.43
CA GLY A 104 9.63 -10.04 -19.11
C GLY A 104 9.29 -10.80 -17.84
N GLY A 105 10.25 -10.94 -16.94
CA GLY A 105 10.12 -11.65 -15.66
C GLY A 105 9.71 -10.75 -14.51
N ALA A 106 9.94 -11.25 -13.29
CA ALA A 106 9.48 -10.64 -12.04
C ALA A 106 10.11 -9.27 -11.77
N ASP A 107 9.29 -8.31 -11.33
CA ASP A 107 9.71 -6.98 -10.90
C ASP A 107 8.77 -6.50 -9.78
N TYR A 108 8.96 -7.05 -8.55
CA TYR A 108 8.08 -6.84 -7.41
C TYR A 108 8.86 -6.56 -6.13
N THR A 109 8.30 -5.74 -5.27
CA THR A 109 8.74 -5.54 -3.88
C THR A 109 7.56 -5.68 -2.93
N LEU A 110 7.77 -6.42 -1.84
CA LEU A 110 6.84 -6.56 -0.72
C LEU A 110 7.32 -5.68 0.44
N ILE A 111 6.41 -4.86 0.96
CA ILE A 111 6.62 -3.97 2.10
C ILE A 111 5.70 -4.42 3.23
N ASP A 112 6.23 -4.54 4.44
CA ASP A 112 5.49 -4.80 5.68
C ASP A 112 5.34 -3.51 6.48
N PHE A 113 4.12 -2.99 6.59
CA PHE A 113 3.76 -1.82 7.39
C PHE A 113 3.34 -2.17 8.83
N GLY A 114 3.38 -3.46 9.21
CA GLY A 114 3.08 -3.93 10.56
C GLY A 114 1.59 -3.95 10.91
N MET A 115 1.31 -4.19 12.20
CA MET A 115 -0.05 -4.37 12.74
C MET A 115 -0.78 -3.05 13.08
N ASN A 116 -0.10 -1.92 13.07
CA ASN A 116 -0.69 -0.60 13.39
C ASN A 116 -1.32 0.08 12.17
N SER A 117 -1.40 -0.62 11.07
CA SER A 117 -2.00 -0.17 9.83
C SER A 117 -3.03 -1.17 9.34
N VAL A 118 -3.91 -0.72 8.45
CA VAL A 118 -4.91 -1.56 7.79
C VAL A 118 -4.96 -1.25 6.29
N PRO A 119 -5.22 -2.26 5.45
CA PRO A 119 -5.44 -2.03 4.04
C PRO A 119 -6.66 -1.14 3.85
N SER A 120 -6.55 -0.17 2.96
CA SER A 120 -7.68 0.60 2.48
C SER A 120 -8.12 0.10 1.12
N VAL A 121 -9.39 0.27 0.84
CA VAL A 121 -9.97 -0.06 -0.47
C VAL A 121 -9.48 0.95 -1.51
N PHE A 122 -9.01 0.45 -2.64
CA PHE A 122 -8.71 1.28 -3.80
C PHE A 122 -10.01 1.67 -4.51
N MET A 123 -10.24 2.97 -4.68
CA MET A 123 -11.40 3.51 -5.36
C MET A 123 -10.99 4.01 -6.75
N ALA A 124 -11.32 3.24 -7.79
CA ALA A 124 -11.11 3.60 -9.18
C ALA A 124 -12.45 3.92 -9.85
N ASP A 125 -12.61 5.07 -10.47
CA ASP A 125 -13.81 5.50 -11.21
C ASP A 125 -15.12 5.27 -10.45
N ASN A 126 -15.15 5.51 -9.14
CA ASN A 126 -16.27 5.23 -8.22
C ASN A 126 -16.58 3.72 -8.05
N HIS A 127 -15.70 2.84 -8.46
CA HIS A 127 -15.84 1.40 -8.24
C HIS A 127 -15.01 0.97 -7.04
N THR A 128 -15.51 0.00 -6.29
CA THR A 128 -14.76 -0.66 -5.23
C THR A 128 -14.00 -1.84 -5.85
N PRO A 129 -12.67 -1.94 -5.71
CA PRO A 129 -11.93 -3.09 -6.24
C PRO A 129 -12.35 -4.38 -5.55
N THR A 130 -12.44 -5.44 -6.33
CA THR A 130 -12.46 -6.80 -5.82
C THR A 130 -11.04 -7.36 -5.93
N THR A 131 -10.53 -7.97 -4.88
CA THR A 131 -9.11 -8.31 -4.82
C THR A 131 -8.83 -9.81 -4.65
N ASP A 132 -9.88 -10.64 -4.69
CA ASP A 132 -9.74 -11.99 -4.17
C ASP A 132 -9.21 -13.01 -5.21
N ASP A 133 -9.43 -12.79 -6.50
CA ASP A 133 -9.09 -13.79 -7.52
C ASP A 133 -7.83 -13.47 -8.33
N HIS A 134 -7.42 -12.21 -8.43
CA HIS A 134 -6.28 -11.73 -9.22
C HIS A 134 -6.10 -12.47 -10.54
N PRO A 135 -7.09 -12.43 -11.44
CA PRO A 135 -7.07 -13.24 -12.66
C PRO A 135 -5.89 -12.85 -13.55
N GLN A 136 -5.45 -13.80 -14.35
CA GLN A 136 -4.38 -13.54 -15.32
C GLN A 136 -4.86 -12.53 -16.37
N PRO A 137 -4.07 -11.49 -16.65
CA PRO A 137 -4.38 -10.52 -17.69
C PRO A 137 -4.51 -11.18 -19.06
N GLN A 138 -5.42 -10.69 -19.90
CA GLN A 138 -5.67 -11.24 -21.22
C GLN A 138 -5.44 -10.21 -22.33
N ILE A 139 -4.85 -10.64 -23.44
CA ILE A 139 -4.64 -9.79 -24.63
C ILE A 139 -5.99 -9.27 -25.12
N GLY A 140 -6.06 -7.97 -25.44
CA GLY A 140 -7.29 -7.29 -25.85
C GLY A 140 -8.16 -6.78 -24.70
N GLN A 141 -7.85 -7.13 -23.45
CA GLN A 141 -8.59 -6.66 -22.28
C GLN A 141 -8.35 -5.15 -22.08
N SER A 142 -9.43 -4.41 -21.79
CA SER A 142 -9.34 -3.00 -21.36
C SER A 142 -8.82 -2.93 -19.93
N VAL A 143 -7.83 -2.09 -19.70
CA VAL A 143 -7.20 -1.88 -18.39
C VAL A 143 -6.95 -0.42 -18.13
N CYS A 144 -6.95 -0.06 -16.86
CA CYS A 144 -6.53 1.26 -16.40
C CYS A 144 -5.34 1.12 -15.44
N ARG A 145 -4.55 2.17 -15.32
CA ARG A 145 -3.49 2.31 -14.31
C ARG A 145 -3.68 3.58 -13.49
N MET A 146 -3.13 3.60 -12.30
CA MET A 146 -2.99 4.80 -11.47
C MET A 146 -1.51 5.00 -11.14
N GLY A 147 -1.02 6.21 -11.31
CA GLY A 147 0.29 6.62 -10.83
C GLY A 147 0.20 7.92 -10.07
N VAL A 148 0.98 8.08 -8.99
CA VAL A 148 0.94 9.29 -8.16
C VAL A 148 1.34 10.54 -8.92
N SER A 149 2.15 10.40 -9.98
CA SER A 149 2.65 11.53 -10.75
C SER A 149 1.78 11.90 -11.94
N SER A 150 1.22 10.91 -12.67
CA SER A 150 0.42 11.15 -13.88
C SER A 150 -1.08 10.94 -13.70
N GLY A 151 -1.52 10.34 -12.58
CA GLY A 151 -2.92 10.01 -12.36
C GLY A 151 -3.39 8.77 -13.12
N GLN A 152 -4.70 8.72 -13.38
CA GLN A 152 -5.36 7.58 -14.00
C GLN A 152 -5.34 7.66 -15.53
N HIS A 153 -5.00 6.55 -16.17
CA HIS A 153 -5.05 6.39 -17.63
C HIS A 153 -5.50 4.99 -18.00
N CYS A 154 -6.27 4.89 -19.09
CA CYS A 154 -6.82 3.62 -19.55
C CYS A 154 -6.39 3.31 -20.99
N GLY A 155 -6.32 2.03 -21.32
CA GLY A 155 -5.93 1.50 -22.62
C GLY A 155 -6.28 0.02 -22.74
N GLN A 156 -5.50 -0.73 -23.52
CA GLN A 156 -5.71 -2.15 -23.74
C GLN A 156 -4.41 -2.94 -23.63
N ILE A 157 -4.51 -4.20 -23.21
CA ILE A 157 -3.39 -5.15 -23.25
C ILE A 157 -3.15 -5.55 -24.70
N ALA A 158 -1.96 -5.23 -25.21
CA ALA A 158 -1.57 -5.49 -26.59
C ALA A 158 -0.86 -6.83 -26.76
N ALA A 159 -0.03 -7.24 -25.79
CA ALA A 159 0.77 -8.46 -25.87
C ALA A 159 1.19 -8.94 -24.48
N ALA A 160 1.49 -10.24 -24.36
CA ALA A 160 2.25 -10.79 -23.24
C ALA A 160 3.75 -10.64 -23.53
N GLN A 161 4.55 -10.46 -22.49
CA GLN A 161 5.99 -10.37 -22.57
C GLN A 161 6.65 -11.25 -21.51
N GLY A 162 7.28 -12.34 -21.93
CA GLY A 162 7.81 -13.33 -20.99
C GLY A 162 6.73 -14.01 -20.18
N GLU A 163 7.05 -14.35 -18.94
CA GLU A 163 6.15 -15.13 -18.07
C GLU A 163 5.23 -14.25 -17.22
N ASP A 164 5.69 -13.04 -16.87
CA ASP A 164 5.02 -12.22 -15.85
C ASP A 164 4.50 -10.88 -16.38
N GLN A 165 5.00 -10.38 -17.50
CA GLN A 165 4.74 -9.02 -17.94
C GLN A 165 3.79 -8.94 -19.14
N TYR A 166 3.13 -7.80 -19.24
CA TYR A 166 2.18 -7.46 -20.29
C TYR A 166 2.47 -6.07 -20.82
N LEU A 167 2.30 -5.90 -22.12
CA LEU A 167 2.43 -4.62 -22.82
C LEU A 167 1.05 -4.01 -23.08
N THR A 168 0.94 -2.70 -22.92
CA THR A 168 -0.30 -1.95 -23.14
C THR A 168 -0.14 -0.88 -24.19
N THR A 169 -1.23 -0.55 -24.86
CA THR A 169 -1.36 0.55 -25.83
C THR A 169 -2.52 1.48 -25.44
N GLY A 170 -2.52 2.70 -26.00
CA GLY A 170 -3.60 3.66 -25.80
C GLY A 170 -3.49 4.48 -24.52
N MET A 171 -2.43 4.32 -23.75
CA MET A 171 -2.13 5.15 -22.57
C MET A 171 -1.02 6.16 -22.91
N PRO A 172 -1.03 7.37 -22.32
CA PRO A 172 0.12 8.26 -22.39
C PRO A 172 1.33 7.66 -21.68
N VAL A 173 2.52 8.10 -22.07
CA VAL A 173 3.79 7.73 -21.41
C VAL A 173 3.71 8.07 -19.93
N SER A 174 4.13 7.14 -19.06
CA SER A 174 4.21 7.38 -17.64
C SER A 174 5.43 8.24 -17.29
N ILE A 175 5.39 8.85 -16.13
CA ILE A 175 6.47 9.68 -15.63
C ILE A 175 7.03 9.10 -14.33
N PRO A 176 8.26 9.49 -13.92
CA PRO A 176 8.84 8.99 -12.67
C PRO A 176 7.88 9.12 -11.49
N GLY A 177 7.76 8.06 -10.68
CA GLY A 177 6.81 7.94 -9.57
C GLY A 177 5.60 7.08 -9.88
N ASP A 178 5.20 6.89 -11.15
CA ASP A 178 4.07 6.04 -11.53
C ASP A 178 4.35 4.54 -11.36
N SER A 179 5.63 4.15 -11.37
CA SER A 179 6.06 2.76 -11.15
C SER A 179 5.47 2.20 -9.86
N GLY A 180 5.06 0.95 -9.89
CA GLY A 180 4.45 0.26 -8.76
C GLY A 180 2.95 0.43 -8.66
N GLY A 181 2.34 1.37 -9.36
CA GLY A 181 0.92 1.66 -9.28
C GLY A 181 0.00 0.51 -9.70
N PRO A 182 -1.26 0.50 -9.23
CA PRO A 182 -2.22 -0.53 -9.57
C PRO A 182 -2.57 -0.48 -11.07
N VAL A 183 -2.68 -1.67 -11.66
CA VAL A 183 -3.32 -1.88 -12.97
C VAL A 183 -4.56 -2.71 -12.74
N TRP A 184 -5.71 -2.23 -13.20
CA TRP A 184 -6.99 -2.89 -12.96
C TRP A 184 -7.85 -3.00 -14.20
N THR A 185 -8.82 -3.87 -14.13
CA THR A 185 -9.89 -4.03 -15.11
C THR A 185 -11.25 -3.86 -14.44
N SER A 186 -12.26 -3.43 -15.20
CA SER A 186 -13.64 -3.41 -14.71
C SER A 186 -14.27 -4.78 -14.83
N THR A 187 -14.98 -5.21 -13.80
CA THR A 187 -15.77 -6.43 -13.81
C THR A 187 -17.19 -6.16 -14.37
N PRO A 188 -17.91 -7.20 -14.83
CA PRO A 188 -19.30 -7.06 -15.28
C PRO A 188 -20.25 -6.50 -14.20
N HIS A 189 -19.90 -6.59 -12.93
CA HIS A 189 -20.69 -6.12 -11.80
C HIS A 189 -20.37 -4.67 -11.39
N GLY A 190 -19.54 -3.95 -12.16
CA GLY A 190 -19.20 -2.55 -11.90
C GLY A 190 -18.14 -2.36 -10.81
N TYR A 191 -17.41 -3.40 -10.45
CA TYR A 191 -16.22 -3.31 -9.60
C TYR A 191 -14.95 -3.18 -10.44
N ALA A 192 -13.88 -2.72 -9.80
CA ALA A 192 -12.54 -2.77 -10.38
C ALA A 192 -11.74 -3.89 -9.70
N GLU A 193 -10.97 -4.64 -10.47
CA GLU A 193 -10.14 -5.75 -10.00
C GLU A 193 -8.68 -5.49 -10.36
N ILE A 194 -7.81 -5.40 -9.34
CA ILE A 194 -6.37 -5.16 -9.55
C ILE A 194 -5.74 -6.45 -10.08
N ILE A 195 -5.23 -6.39 -11.30
CA ILE A 195 -4.64 -7.54 -12.01
C ILE A 195 -3.13 -7.39 -12.21
N GLY A 196 -2.55 -6.22 -11.93
CA GLY A 196 -1.13 -5.98 -12.17
C GLY A 196 -0.55 -4.79 -11.44
N ILE A 197 0.78 -4.71 -11.53
CA ILE A 197 1.63 -3.66 -10.98
C ILE A 197 2.34 -2.95 -12.13
N TRP A 198 2.18 -1.64 -12.25
CA TRP A 198 2.76 -0.83 -13.33
C TRP A 198 4.29 -0.76 -13.23
N LEU A 199 4.99 -0.91 -14.35
CA LEU A 199 6.44 -0.94 -14.41
C LEU A 199 7.06 0.19 -15.27
N GLY A 200 6.24 1.01 -15.91
CA GLY A 200 6.71 2.04 -16.83
C GLY A 200 6.63 1.61 -18.30
N GLU A 201 7.45 2.20 -19.15
CA GLU A 201 7.43 1.95 -20.59
C GLU A 201 8.50 0.97 -21.03
N LYS A 202 8.26 0.40 -22.19
CA LYS A 202 9.20 -0.37 -22.97
C LYS A 202 9.23 0.15 -24.41
N ALA A 203 10.41 0.57 -24.85
CA ALA A 203 10.66 0.84 -26.25
C ALA A 203 11.01 -0.47 -26.99
N THR A 204 10.44 -0.67 -28.17
CA THR A 204 10.80 -1.75 -29.08
C THR A 204 11.94 -1.32 -30.02
N ALA A 205 12.51 -2.30 -30.74
CA ALA A 205 13.50 -2.02 -31.76
C ALA A 205 12.95 -1.12 -32.92
N ALA A 206 11.63 -1.14 -33.13
CA ALA A 206 10.91 -0.30 -34.07
C ALA A 206 10.63 1.12 -33.53
N ARG A 207 11.11 1.47 -32.32
CA ARG A 207 10.84 2.73 -31.61
C ARG A 207 9.36 2.94 -31.24
N GLU A 208 8.59 1.89 -31.20
CA GLU A 208 7.25 1.92 -30.62
C GLU A 208 7.36 1.86 -29.10
N GLU A 209 6.60 2.69 -28.43
CA GLU A 209 6.56 2.74 -26.97
C GLU A 209 5.27 2.05 -26.49
N TYR A 210 5.44 1.10 -25.59
CA TYR A 210 4.36 0.39 -24.93
C TYR A 210 4.44 0.64 -23.43
N GLY A 211 3.30 0.84 -22.80
CA GLY A 211 3.21 0.71 -21.35
C GLY A 211 3.44 -0.73 -20.92
N ARG A 212 3.95 -0.95 -19.73
CA ARG A 212 4.32 -2.28 -19.24
C ARG A 212 3.87 -2.45 -17.79
N PHE A 213 3.29 -3.61 -17.50
CA PHE A 213 2.96 -4.01 -16.13
C PHE A 213 3.25 -5.50 -15.90
N ALA A 214 3.42 -5.88 -14.62
CA ALA A 214 3.57 -7.28 -14.21
C ALA A 214 2.28 -7.81 -13.59
N SER A 215 2.00 -9.12 -13.76
CA SER A 215 0.82 -9.79 -13.23
C SER A 215 0.82 -9.81 -11.70
N LEU A 216 -0.23 -9.30 -11.06
CA LEU A 216 -0.35 -9.34 -9.59
C LEU A 216 -0.43 -10.76 -9.05
N GLY A 217 -1.24 -11.62 -9.67
CA GLY A 217 -1.39 -13.02 -9.23
C GLY A 217 -0.06 -13.80 -9.27
N ASN A 218 0.78 -13.57 -10.28
CA ASN A 218 2.13 -14.15 -10.33
C ASN A 218 3.04 -13.53 -9.26
N GLY A 219 2.98 -12.21 -9.10
CA GLY A 219 3.78 -11.48 -8.11
C GLY A 219 3.51 -11.96 -6.69
N LEU A 220 2.26 -12.12 -6.29
CA LEU A 220 1.88 -12.65 -4.98
C LEU A 220 2.43 -14.07 -4.77
N ARG A 221 2.29 -14.97 -5.75
CA ARG A 221 2.87 -16.32 -5.67
C ARG A 221 4.39 -16.30 -5.50
N ILE A 222 5.11 -15.44 -6.21
CA ILE A 222 6.55 -15.29 -6.12
C ILE A 222 6.94 -14.72 -4.74
N LEU A 223 6.23 -13.73 -4.24
CA LEU A 223 6.50 -13.09 -2.97
C LEU A 223 6.17 -13.98 -1.78
N GLU A 224 5.12 -14.79 -1.84
CA GLU A 224 4.70 -15.70 -0.76
C GLU A 224 5.44 -17.03 -0.74
N ALA A 225 5.79 -17.60 -1.90
CA ALA A 225 6.37 -18.94 -2.01
C ALA A 225 7.68 -19.13 -1.23
N GLN A 226 8.40 -18.06 -0.89
CA GLN A 226 9.65 -18.15 -0.13
C GLN A 226 9.50 -17.79 1.36
N SER A 227 8.34 -17.30 1.81
CA SER A 227 8.09 -17.14 3.25
C SER A 227 7.87 -18.50 3.95
N LEU A 228 7.68 -19.58 3.19
CA LEU A 228 7.51 -20.94 3.69
C LEU A 228 8.82 -21.72 3.77
N THR A 229 9.94 -21.16 3.33
CA THR A 229 11.27 -21.85 3.28
C THR A 229 12.35 -21.21 4.15
N SER A 230 12.00 -20.21 4.96
CA SER A 230 12.92 -19.51 5.89
C SER A 230 12.66 -19.85 7.36
#